data_63b5c65a613be2e99c7e0b0aa87a2c40
#
_entry.id   63b5c65a613be2e99c7e0b0aa87a2c40
#
_cell.length_a   1.000
_cell.length_b   1.000
_cell.length_c   1.000
_cell.angle_alpha   90.00
_cell.angle_beta   90.00
_cell.angle_gamma   90.00
#
_symmetry.space_group_name_H-M   'P 1'
#
loop_
_entity.id
_entity.type
_entity.pdbx_description
1 polymer ?
#
loop_
_entity_poly.entity_id
_entity_poly.type
_entity_poly.pdbx_seq_one_letter_code
_entity_poly.pdbx_strand_id
1 'polypeptide(L)'
;MNRFLLSLLLLCISGFSFSQSNGNEWINYTQSYYKFEIYQTGIHKIDYNALNNAGIPLTTFSTKNIQLFGREKQIPIYIVDGGDQSFDNGDYLLFFAEKNDGWIDSLVYRNPTGIGNPSYSLYNDTINYF
;
A
#
# COMPACT_ATOMS: atom_id res chain seq x y z
N MET A 1 -10.28 -25.31 -46.33
CA MET A 1 -9.94 -24.28 -45.35
C MET A 1 -8.42 -24.23 -45.28
N ASN A 2 -7.81 -23.10 -45.67
CA ASN A 2 -6.37 -23.05 -45.91
C ASN A 2 -5.57 -23.19 -44.62
N ARG A 3 -4.61 -24.12 -44.59
CA ARG A 3 -3.68 -24.35 -43.48
C ARG A 3 -2.98 -23.05 -43.01
N PHE A 4 -2.81 -22.10 -43.93
CA PHE A 4 -2.25 -20.78 -43.68
C PHE A 4 -3.18 -19.89 -42.83
N LEU A 5 -4.48 -19.94 -43.04
CA LEU A 5 -5.45 -19.21 -42.22
C LEU A 5 -5.54 -19.75 -40.78
N LEU A 6 -5.41 -21.06 -40.62
CA LEU A 6 -5.42 -21.69 -39.30
C LEU A 6 -4.15 -21.34 -38.49
N SER A 7 -2.99 -21.27 -39.15
CA SER A 7 -1.74 -20.85 -38.52
C SER A 7 -1.75 -19.38 -38.11
N LEU A 8 -2.35 -18.52 -38.95
CA LEU A 8 -2.50 -17.10 -38.65
C LEU A 8 -3.44 -16.85 -37.47
N LEU A 9 -4.53 -17.63 -37.39
CA LEU A 9 -5.50 -17.56 -36.27
C LEU A 9 -4.86 -18.00 -34.95
N LEU A 10 -4.04 -19.07 -34.96
CA LEU A 10 -3.30 -19.53 -33.78
C LEU A 10 -2.27 -18.49 -33.31
N LEU A 11 -1.62 -17.78 -34.22
CA LEU A 11 -0.66 -16.72 -33.89
C LEU A 11 -1.32 -15.52 -33.19
N CYS A 12 -2.56 -15.17 -33.58
CA CYS A 12 -3.33 -14.09 -32.97
C CYS A 12 -3.79 -14.39 -31.53
N ILE A 13 -4.01 -15.67 -31.20
CA ILE A 13 -4.48 -16.08 -29.86
C ILE A 13 -3.36 -16.07 -28.82
N SER A 14 -2.10 -16.24 -29.24
CA SER A 14 -0.93 -16.25 -28.33
C SER A 14 -0.53 -14.85 -27.81
N GLY A 15 -1.15 -13.77 -28.31
CA GLY A 15 -0.85 -12.39 -27.91
C GLY A 15 -1.56 -11.87 -26.65
N PHE A 16 -2.50 -12.62 -26.10
CA PHE A 16 -3.23 -12.20 -24.89
C PHE A 16 -2.59 -12.80 -23.64
N SER A 17 -1.43 -12.27 -23.25
CA SER A 17 -0.86 -12.56 -21.94
C SER A 17 -1.47 -11.60 -20.93
N PHE A 18 -2.34 -12.08 -20.05
CA PHE A 18 -2.79 -11.31 -18.89
C PHE A 18 -1.69 -11.41 -17.82
N SER A 19 -1.04 -10.29 -17.53
CA SER A 19 -0.16 -10.20 -16.38
C SER A 19 -1.02 -10.25 -15.12
N GLN A 20 -0.67 -11.11 -14.18
CA GLN A 20 -1.31 -11.12 -12.86
C GLN A 20 -0.73 -9.94 -12.06
N SER A 21 -1.62 -9.19 -11.38
CA SER A 21 -1.21 -8.20 -10.38
C SER A 21 -0.57 -8.92 -9.20
N ASN A 22 0.62 -8.48 -8.80
CA ASN A 22 1.38 -9.06 -7.68
C ASN A 22 1.22 -8.25 -6.39
N GLY A 23 0.41 -7.16 -6.40
CA GLY A 23 0.18 -6.31 -5.24
C GLY A 23 1.33 -5.36 -4.92
N ASN A 24 2.34 -5.28 -5.77
CA ASN A 24 3.50 -4.42 -5.61
C ASN A 24 3.60 -3.31 -6.67
N GLU A 25 2.57 -3.11 -7.46
CA GLU A 25 2.51 -2.14 -8.55
C GLU A 25 2.60 -0.69 -8.05
N TRP A 26 2.27 -0.45 -6.77
CA TRP A 26 2.39 0.85 -6.13
C TRP A 26 3.85 1.22 -5.80
N ILE A 27 4.79 0.26 -5.84
CA ILE A 27 6.18 0.49 -5.46
C ILE A 27 6.93 1.15 -6.60
N ASN A 28 7.45 2.35 -6.36
CA ASN A 28 8.42 2.99 -7.23
C ASN A 28 9.84 2.73 -6.70
N TYR A 29 10.57 1.86 -7.34
CA TYR A 29 11.91 1.42 -6.91
C TYR A 29 12.98 2.53 -6.95
N THR A 30 12.67 3.73 -7.46
CA THR A 30 13.57 4.89 -7.44
C THR A 30 13.35 5.80 -6.24
N GLN A 31 12.37 5.49 -5.39
CA GLN A 31 12.02 6.25 -4.19
C GLN A 31 12.41 5.51 -2.92
N SER A 32 12.60 6.28 -1.84
CA SER A 32 12.78 5.73 -0.49
C SER A 32 11.42 5.68 0.22
N TYR A 33 11.20 4.61 0.95
CA TYR A 33 10.00 4.41 1.74
C TYR A 33 10.36 4.29 3.22
N TYR A 34 9.54 4.90 4.07
CA TYR A 34 9.63 4.78 5.52
C TYR A 34 8.50 3.91 6.02
N LYS A 35 8.85 2.83 6.69
CA LYS A 35 7.89 1.83 7.17
C LYS A 35 7.50 2.09 8.61
N PHE A 36 6.22 1.95 8.93
CA PHE A 36 5.72 1.90 10.30
C PHE A 36 4.60 0.86 10.44
N GLU A 37 4.35 0.44 11.66
CA GLU A 37 3.41 -0.63 11.96
C GLU A 37 2.11 -0.09 12.53
N ILE A 38 1.00 -0.64 12.06
CA ILE A 38 -0.35 -0.38 12.57
C ILE A 38 -0.89 -1.65 13.24
N TYR A 39 -1.31 -1.52 14.48
CA TYR A 39 -1.86 -2.59 15.32
C TYR A 39 -3.30 -2.32 15.79
N GLN A 40 -3.86 -1.16 15.47
CA GLN A 40 -5.25 -0.78 15.78
C GLN A 40 -5.91 -0.17 14.56
N THR A 41 -7.16 -0.54 14.32
CA THR A 41 -7.99 0.10 13.29
C THR A 41 -8.52 1.43 13.81
N GLY A 42 -8.39 2.48 13.01
CA GLY A 42 -8.90 3.81 13.37
C GLY A 42 -8.16 4.95 12.68
N ILE A 43 -8.42 6.16 13.18
CA ILE A 43 -7.70 7.35 12.73
C ILE A 43 -6.39 7.45 13.50
N HIS A 44 -5.31 7.57 12.76
CA HIS A 44 -3.97 7.73 13.28
C HIS A 44 -3.45 9.13 13.00
N LYS A 45 -2.60 9.61 13.91
CA LYS A 45 -1.90 10.88 13.79
C LYS A 45 -0.40 10.62 13.79
N ILE A 46 0.29 11.21 12.85
CA ILE A 46 1.76 11.29 12.85
C ILE A 46 2.13 12.77 12.88
N ASP A 47 2.87 13.19 13.89
CA ASP A 47 3.33 14.57 14.04
C ASP A 47 4.75 14.76 13.54
N TYR A 48 5.16 16.03 13.48
CA TYR A 48 6.51 16.43 13.08
C TYR A 48 7.59 15.69 13.87
N ASN A 49 7.43 15.58 15.21
CA ASN A 49 8.44 14.97 16.04
C ASN A 49 8.65 13.50 15.74
N ALA A 50 7.58 12.77 15.45
CA ALA A 50 7.65 11.37 15.08
C ALA A 50 8.46 11.17 13.79
N LEU A 51 8.19 11.98 12.75
CA LEU A 51 8.89 11.90 11.47
C LEU A 51 10.36 12.37 11.59
N ASN A 52 10.59 13.47 12.32
CA ASN A 52 11.93 13.99 12.53
C ASN A 52 12.81 13.01 13.32
N ASN A 53 12.27 12.39 14.36
CA ASN A 53 12.99 11.36 15.15
C ASN A 53 13.26 10.08 14.33
N ALA A 54 12.42 9.78 13.34
CA ALA A 54 12.65 8.70 12.39
C ALA A 54 13.72 9.05 11.34
N GLY A 55 14.26 10.27 11.35
CA GLY A 55 15.31 10.72 10.44
C GLY A 55 14.81 11.06 9.04
N ILE A 56 13.52 11.35 8.89
CA ILE A 56 12.97 11.77 7.60
C ILE A 56 13.42 13.20 7.29
N PRO A 57 13.96 13.49 6.10
CA PRO A 57 14.50 14.79 5.74
C PRO A 57 13.38 15.78 5.38
N LEU A 58 12.59 16.20 6.38
CA LEU A 58 11.34 16.97 6.22
C LEU A 58 11.52 18.31 5.50
N THR A 59 12.74 18.89 5.51
CA THR A 59 13.05 20.15 4.86
C THR A 59 13.34 20.03 3.36
N THR A 60 13.39 18.82 2.82
CA THR A 60 13.82 18.58 1.43
C THR A 60 12.66 18.42 0.45
N PHE A 61 11.43 18.36 0.94
CA PHE A 61 10.23 18.17 0.11
C PHE A 61 9.05 18.99 0.64
N SER A 62 8.11 19.27 -0.25
CA SER A 62 6.82 19.89 0.13
C SER A 62 5.85 18.85 0.70
N THR A 63 5.00 19.27 1.63
CA THR A 63 3.90 18.45 2.20
C THR A 63 3.00 17.85 1.13
N LYS A 64 2.84 18.50 -0.02
CA LYS A 64 2.10 18.01 -1.18
C LYS A 64 2.65 16.71 -1.77
N ASN A 65 3.92 16.42 -1.52
CA ASN A 65 4.60 15.24 -2.06
C ASN A 65 4.55 14.05 -1.09
N ILE A 66 3.96 14.23 0.09
CA ILE A 66 3.79 13.14 1.05
C ILE A 66 2.71 12.20 0.54
N GLN A 67 3.05 10.93 0.47
CA GLN A 67 2.14 9.86 0.09
C GLN A 67 2.18 8.77 1.15
N LEU A 68 1.04 8.16 1.39
CA LEU A 68 0.91 7.03 2.30
C LEU A 68 0.39 5.82 1.54
N PHE A 69 1.03 4.68 1.74
CA PHE A 69 0.63 3.42 1.14
C PHE A 69 0.35 2.37 2.21
N GLY A 70 -0.71 1.63 2.02
CA GLY A 70 -1.08 0.50 2.87
C GLY A 70 -2.02 -0.42 2.11
N ARG A 71 -1.96 -1.72 2.38
CA ARG A 71 -2.78 -2.73 1.71
C ARG A 71 -2.73 -2.59 0.18
N GLU A 72 -1.51 -2.46 -0.37
CA GLU A 72 -1.22 -2.39 -1.82
C GLU A 72 -1.82 -1.19 -2.55
N LYS A 73 -2.23 -0.15 -1.82
CA LYS A 73 -2.84 1.05 -2.41
C LYS A 73 -2.42 2.32 -1.69
N GLN A 74 -2.56 3.43 -2.37
CA GLN A 74 -2.41 4.75 -1.76
C GLN A 74 -3.60 5.04 -0.83
N ILE A 75 -3.28 5.50 0.38
CA ILE A 75 -4.25 5.85 1.43
C ILE A 75 -4.42 7.37 1.44
N PRO A 76 -5.66 7.89 1.48
CA PRO A 76 -5.91 9.31 1.67
C PRO A 76 -5.34 9.80 3.00
N ILE A 77 -4.65 10.94 2.96
CA ILE A 77 -4.11 11.62 4.14
C ILE A 77 -4.66 13.04 4.23
N TYR A 78 -4.81 13.52 5.44
CA TYR A 78 -5.14 14.92 5.73
C TYR A 78 -3.95 15.55 6.45
N ILE A 79 -3.37 16.59 5.84
CA ILE A 79 -2.17 17.25 6.36
C ILE A 79 -2.57 18.62 6.92
N VAL A 80 -2.08 18.92 8.11
CA VAL A 80 -2.14 20.24 8.75
C VAL A 80 -0.71 20.77 8.79
N ASP A 81 -0.41 21.73 7.92
CA ASP A 81 0.92 22.31 7.69
C ASP A 81 0.91 23.85 7.74
N GLY A 82 -0.05 24.44 8.44
CA GLY A 82 -0.16 25.91 8.49
C GLY A 82 -0.46 26.60 7.16
N GLY A 83 -0.50 25.87 6.05
CA GLY A 83 -0.75 26.38 4.69
C GLY A 83 0.51 26.83 3.93
N ASP A 84 1.70 26.63 4.48
CA ASP A 84 2.97 27.06 3.88
C ASP A 84 3.66 25.94 3.05
N GLN A 85 3.08 24.72 3.06
CA GLN A 85 3.57 23.55 2.34
C GLN A 85 4.90 22.98 2.87
N SER A 86 5.31 23.40 4.06
CA SER A 86 6.41 22.81 4.83
C SER A 86 5.83 21.84 5.87
N PHE A 87 6.64 20.92 6.36
CA PHE A 87 6.24 20.06 7.48
C PHE A 87 7.19 20.36 8.63
N ASP A 88 6.75 21.19 9.57
CA ASP A 88 7.56 21.69 10.66
C ASP A 88 6.94 21.51 12.03
N ASN A 89 7.51 22.14 13.05
CA ASN A 89 7.10 21.92 14.42
C ASN A 89 5.67 22.41 14.68
N GLY A 90 4.81 21.51 15.07
CA GLY A 90 3.37 21.73 15.29
C GLY A 90 2.50 21.04 14.24
N ASP A 91 3.08 20.68 13.11
CA ASP A 91 2.37 20.04 12.01
C ASP A 91 2.13 18.54 12.25
N TYR A 92 1.13 18.05 11.56
CA TYR A 92 0.78 16.64 11.65
C TYR A 92 -0.02 16.19 10.41
N LEU A 93 -0.04 14.89 10.22
CA LEU A 93 -0.92 14.24 9.26
C LEU A 93 -1.86 13.28 9.98
N LEU A 94 -3.07 13.16 9.43
CA LEU A 94 -4.10 12.22 9.88
C LEU A 94 -4.45 11.29 8.73
N PHE A 95 -4.70 10.04 9.05
CA PHE A 95 -5.14 9.03 8.09
C PHE A 95 -5.92 7.94 8.80
N PHE A 96 -6.76 7.25 8.04
CA PHE A 96 -7.42 6.04 8.52
C PHE A 96 -6.58 4.83 8.13
N ALA A 97 -6.30 3.98 9.11
CA ALA A 97 -5.62 2.71 8.87
C ALA A 97 -6.35 1.56 9.55
N GLU A 98 -6.20 0.39 8.98
CA GLU A 98 -6.74 -0.85 9.51
C GLU A 98 -5.58 -1.73 9.97
N LYS A 99 -5.76 -2.36 11.13
CA LYS A 99 -4.85 -3.41 11.60
C LYS A 99 -4.87 -4.62 10.67
N ASN A 100 -3.99 -5.57 10.91
CA ASN A 100 -4.06 -6.84 10.20
C ASN A 100 -5.31 -7.62 10.61
N ASP A 101 -6.22 -7.79 9.68
CA ASP A 101 -7.46 -8.56 9.80
C ASP A 101 -7.36 -9.92 9.10
N GLY A 102 -6.17 -10.30 8.63
CA GLY A 102 -5.94 -11.53 7.89
C GLY A 102 -6.30 -11.47 6.40
N TRP A 103 -6.42 -10.26 5.82
CA TRP A 103 -6.81 -10.09 4.42
C TRP A 103 -5.88 -10.84 3.43
N ILE A 104 -4.59 -10.99 3.77
CA ILE A 104 -3.63 -11.77 2.97
C ILE A 104 -3.65 -13.25 3.36
N ASP A 105 -4.13 -13.60 4.55
CA ASP A 105 -4.07 -14.96 5.06
C ASP A 105 -4.85 -15.95 4.17
N SER A 106 -5.86 -15.44 3.46
CA SER A 106 -6.63 -16.25 2.50
C SER A 106 -5.77 -16.87 1.41
N LEU A 107 -4.64 -16.25 1.07
CA LEU A 107 -3.70 -16.77 0.07
C LEU A 107 -2.92 -17.99 0.57
N VAL A 108 -2.82 -18.18 1.90
CA VAL A 108 -2.11 -19.29 2.52
C VAL A 108 -3.01 -20.54 2.64
N TYR A 109 -4.33 -20.37 2.62
CA TYR A 109 -5.26 -21.47 2.74
C TYR A 109 -5.55 -22.09 1.37
N ARG A 110 -5.48 -23.42 1.29
CA ARG A 110 -5.90 -24.16 0.08
C ARG A 110 -7.37 -23.93 -0.25
N ASN A 111 -8.20 -23.70 0.76
CA ASN A 111 -9.60 -23.34 0.64
C ASN A 111 -9.89 -22.10 1.50
N PRO A 112 -10.07 -20.91 0.89
CA PRO A 112 -10.32 -19.67 1.62
C PRO A 112 -11.58 -19.71 2.51
N THR A 113 -12.57 -20.55 2.19
CA THR A 113 -13.79 -20.71 3.02
C THR A 113 -13.54 -21.47 4.32
N GLY A 114 -12.36 -22.08 4.47
CA GLY A 114 -11.94 -22.76 5.70
C GLY A 114 -11.33 -21.84 6.75
N ILE A 115 -11.26 -20.52 6.49
CA ILE A 115 -10.79 -19.54 7.46
C ILE A 115 -11.84 -19.40 8.56
N GLY A 116 -11.48 -19.79 9.79
CA GLY A 116 -12.42 -19.80 10.92
C GLY A 116 -12.88 -18.40 11.37
N ASN A 117 -12.07 -17.38 11.14
CA ASN A 117 -12.41 -15.98 11.42
C ASN A 117 -11.82 -15.06 10.32
N PRO A 118 -12.65 -14.50 9.42
CA PRO A 118 -12.18 -13.66 8.32
C PRO A 118 -11.79 -12.24 8.73
N SER A 119 -11.94 -11.88 10.00
CA SER A 119 -11.66 -10.54 10.52
C SER A 119 -10.46 -10.51 11.46
N TYR A 120 -9.69 -11.58 11.52
CA TYR A 120 -8.57 -11.72 12.43
C TYR A 120 -7.46 -12.55 11.81
N SER A 121 -6.24 -12.02 11.80
CA SER A 121 -5.07 -12.78 11.40
C SER A 121 -4.65 -13.74 12.51
N LEU A 122 -4.34 -14.99 12.15
CA LEU A 122 -3.80 -16.00 13.07
C LEU A 122 -2.29 -15.85 13.29
N TYR A 123 -1.62 -15.01 12.49
CA TYR A 123 -0.16 -14.91 12.46
C TYR A 123 0.36 -13.64 13.13
N ASN A 124 -0.28 -12.49 12.91
CA ASN A 124 0.19 -11.20 13.40
C ASN A 124 -0.94 -10.18 13.44
N ASP A 125 -1.01 -9.38 14.50
CA ASP A 125 -1.98 -8.28 14.64
C ASP A 125 -1.55 -7.00 13.91
N THR A 126 -0.29 -6.91 13.48
CA THR A 126 0.27 -5.71 12.85
C THR A 126 0.30 -5.80 11.34
N ILE A 127 0.18 -4.66 10.69
CA ILE A 127 0.38 -4.50 9.26
C ILE A 127 1.28 -3.29 9.00
N ASN A 128 2.11 -3.38 7.97
CA ASN A 128 3.00 -2.30 7.58
C ASN A 128 2.30 -1.31 6.66
N TYR A 129 2.52 -0.03 6.96
CA TYR A 129 2.24 1.11 6.10
C TYR A 129 3.55 1.81 5.73
N PHE A 130 3.56 2.52 4.60
CA PHE A 130 4.75 3.12 4.01
C PHE A 130 4.52 4.55 3.59
#